data_7ed80030772b4380979c6d03150e046a
#
_entry.id   7ed80030772b4380979c6d03150e046a
#
_cell.length_a   1.000
_cell.length_b   1.000
_cell.length_c   1.000
_cell.angle_alpha   90.00
_cell.angle_beta   90.00
_cell.angle_gamma   90.00
#
_symmetry.space_group_name_H-M   'P 1'
#
loop_
_entity.id
_entity.type
_entity.pdbx_description
1 polymer ?
#
loop_
_entity_poly.entity_id
_entity_poly.type
_entity_poly.pdbx_seq_one_letter_code
_entity_poly.pdbx_strand_id
1 'polypeptide(L)'
;MTAVGDSRTWAEKGGVGRMTRPEVQERYAELARQNAYLNNLPFSVVCADLAALPAEIRDQQFDHVFANPPYFDRSSSTRSDDGGRDRAMGESDELGIWLSVAAKRVKPKGYAHFIFRTERMDEFLRLLPDSLGSRVITPIVPRQGRESTLFMAHARKNGRALFRLESPLILHKGAFHQQDGEDYSQKISKVLRDGDVLTDWFRE
;
A
#
# COMPACT_ATOMS: atom_id res chain seq x y z
N MET A 1 -2.66 7.45 -1.86
CA MET A 1 -1.35 6.88 -1.47
C MET A 1 -1.28 6.91 0.04
N THR A 2 -1.58 5.81 0.68
CA THR A 2 -1.63 5.72 2.14
C THR A 2 -0.36 5.02 2.59
N ALA A 3 0.53 5.72 3.30
CA ALA A 3 1.52 5.04 4.10
C ALA A 3 0.77 4.43 5.29
N VAL A 4 0.35 3.17 5.20
CA VAL A 4 -0.20 2.42 6.29
C VAL A 4 0.86 1.43 6.75
N GLY A 5 1.69 1.90 7.62
CA GLY A 5 2.31 1.12 8.65
C GLY A 5 2.03 1.87 9.94
N ASP A 6 1.92 1.20 11.05
CA ASP A 6 1.99 1.87 12.33
C ASP A 6 3.29 2.67 12.32
N SER A 7 3.15 3.99 12.12
CA SER A 7 4.26 4.91 11.96
C SER A 7 5.19 4.94 13.19
N ARG A 8 4.73 4.49 14.36
CA ARG A 8 5.54 4.29 15.56
C ARG A 8 6.67 3.29 15.32
N THR A 9 6.36 2.14 14.74
CA THR A 9 7.34 1.06 14.57
C THR A 9 8.44 1.42 13.60
N TRP A 10 8.14 2.24 12.61
CA TRP A 10 9.15 2.71 11.66
C TRP A 10 10.09 3.75 12.28
N ALA A 11 9.55 4.70 13.05
CA ALA A 11 10.34 5.74 13.71
C ALA A 11 11.17 5.17 14.88
N GLU A 12 10.62 4.24 15.66
CA GLU A 12 11.30 3.64 16.81
C GLU A 12 12.47 2.70 16.42
N LYS A 13 12.43 2.10 15.24
CA LYS A 13 13.50 1.20 14.75
C LYS A 13 14.53 1.88 13.83
N GLY A 14 14.66 3.20 13.89
CA GLY A 14 15.74 3.93 13.22
C GLY A 14 15.48 4.29 11.76
N GLY A 15 14.28 4.09 11.27
CA GLY A 15 13.84 4.61 9.99
C GLY A 15 13.54 6.11 10.08
N VAL A 16 14.59 6.94 10.16
CA VAL A 16 14.46 8.41 10.14
C VAL A 16 14.10 8.83 8.73
N GLY A 17 12.82 8.75 8.40
CA GLY A 17 12.28 9.18 7.12
C GLY A 17 11.14 10.17 7.32
N ARG A 18 11.21 11.29 6.65
CA ARG A 18 10.04 12.18 6.53
C ARG A 18 8.98 11.48 5.70
N MET A 19 7.84 11.17 6.31
CA MET A 19 6.71 10.57 5.62
C MET A 19 5.78 11.66 5.10
N THR A 20 5.33 11.52 3.86
CA THR A 20 4.34 12.42 3.26
C THR A 20 3.15 11.60 2.76
N ARG A 21 1.95 11.98 3.17
CA ARG A 21 0.72 11.31 2.77
C ARG A 21 -0.22 12.28 2.06
N PRO A 22 -0.52 12.09 0.78
CA PRO A 22 -1.65 12.76 0.15
C PRO A 22 -2.97 12.10 0.61
N GLU A 23 -3.95 12.92 0.95
CA GLU A 23 -5.30 12.53 1.32
C GLU A 23 -6.29 13.48 0.65
N VAL A 24 -7.30 12.92 -0.02
CA VAL A 24 -8.30 13.70 -0.77
C VAL A 24 -9.30 14.43 0.14
N GLN A 25 -9.64 13.83 1.27
CA GLN A 25 -10.63 14.39 2.19
C GLN A 25 -9.94 15.16 3.31
N GLU A 26 -10.21 16.48 3.43
CA GLU A 26 -9.59 17.35 4.43
C GLU A 26 -9.84 16.85 5.86
N ARG A 27 -11.03 16.30 6.15
CA ARG A 27 -11.34 15.72 7.46
C ARG A 27 -10.36 14.61 7.86
N TYR A 28 -10.02 13.70 6.92
CA TYR A 28 -9.09 12.62 7.20
C TYR A 28 -7.64 13.11 7.20
N ALA A 29 -7.33 14.12 6.40
CA ALA A 29 -6.03 14.77 6.44
C ALA A 29 -5.78 15.39 7.81
N GLU A 30 -6.77 16.08 8.37
CA GLU A 30 -6.68 16.68 9.71
C GLU A 30 -6.53 15.63 10.81
N LEU A 31 -7.33 14.55 10.79
CA LEU A 31 -7.18 13.43 11.73
C LEU A 31 -5.78 12.79 11.64
N ALA A 32 -5.24 12.67 10.43
CA ALA A 32 -3.89 12.13 10.25
C ALA A 32 -2.80 13.07 10.81
N ARG A 33 -2.96 14.40 10.67
CA ARG A 33 -2.06 15.39 11.29
C ARG A 33 -2.10 15.32 12.82
N GLN A 34 -3.31 15.24 13.38
CA GLN A 34 -3.50 15.11 14.84
C GLN A 34 -2.87 13.82 15.36
N ASN A 35 -3.07 12.71 14.69
CA ASN A 35 -2.45 11.43 15.06
C ASN A 35 -0.92 11.50 14.98
N ALA A 36 -0.36 12.14 13.96
CA ALA A 36 1.07 12.34 13.84
C ALA A 36 1.62 13.18 15.00
N TYR A 37 0.94 14.27 15.35
CA TYR A 37 1.30 15.13 16.47
C TYR A 37 1.25 14.40 17.82
N LEU A 38 0.13 13.72 18.12
CA LEU A 38 -0.06 12.99 19.37
C LEU A 38 0.96 11.86 19.59
N ASN A 39 1.49 11.32 18.51
CA ASN A 39 2.46 10.22 18.55
C ASN A 39 3.91 10.69 18.28
N ASN A 40 4.16 12.00 18.21
CA ASN A 40 5.48 12.60 17.92
C ASN A 40 6.13 12.01 16.65
N LEU A 41 5.36 11.85 15.59
CA LEU A 41 5.85 11.25 14.35
C LEU A 41 6.28 12.34 13.35
N PRO A 42 7.42 12.20 12.68
CA PRO A 42 7.87 13.09 11.61
C PRO A 42 7.05 12.84 10.33
N PHE A 43 5.75 13.13 10.38
CA PHE A 43 4.79 12.80 9.36
C PHE A 43 4.09 14.04 8.82
N SER A 44 4.25 14.33 7.54
CA SER A 44 3.58 15.42 6.85
C SER A 44 2.37 14.91 6.08
N VAL A 45 1.20 15.51 6.30
CA VAL A 45 -0.03 15.16 5.59
C VAL A 45 -0.42 16.31 4.67
N VAL A 46 -0.60 16.00 3.38
CA VAL A 46 -1.02 16.97 2.37
C VAL A 46 -2.39 16.54 1.85
N CYS A 47 -3.37 17.46 1.87
CA CYS A 47 -4.65 17.21 1.24
C CYS A 47 -4.50 17.39 -0.28
N ALA A 48 -4.60 16.30 -1.03
CA ALA A 48 -4.39 16.30 -2.47
C ALA A 48 -5.03 15.12 -3.18
N ASP A 49 -5.51 15.37 -4.37
CA ASP A 49 -5.88 14.33 -5.34
C ASP A 49 -4.61 13.75 -5.99
N LEU A 50 -4.53 12.43 -6.12
CA LEU A 50 -3.41 11.76 -6.81
C LEU A 50 -3.31 12.15 -8.27
N ALA A 51 -4.42 12.43 -8.93
CA ALA A 51 -4.45 12.88 -10.32
C ALA A 51 -3.91 14.32 -10.48
N ALA A 52 -3.92 15.12 -9.40
CA ALA A 52 -3.53 16.52 -9.38
C ALA A 52 -2.64 16.84 -8.17
N LEU A 53 -1.53 16.14 -8.03
CA LEU A 53 -0.59 16.37 -6.93
C LEU A 53 0.00 17.79 -6.98
N PRO A 54 0.03 18.51 -5.84
CA PRO A 54 0.68 19.80 -5.74
C PRO A 54 2.18 19.69 -6.00
N ALA A 55 2.80 20.78 -6.45
CA ALA A 55 4.21 20.82 -6.84
C ALA A 55 5.14 20.30 -5.74
N GLU A 56 4.85 20.63 -4.48
CA GLU A 56 5.62 20.22 -3.31
C GLU A 56 5.74 18.69 -3.15
N ILE A 57 4.77 17.90 -3.66
CA ILE A 57 4.86 16.44 -3.71
C ILE A 57 5.29 15.96 -5.08
N ARG A 58 4.73 16.59 -6.13
CA ARG A 58 4.99 16.20 -7.52
C ARG A 58 6.48 16.30 -7.89
N ASP A 59 7.21 17.25 -7.30
CA ASP A 59 8.61 17.50 -7.62
C ASP A 59 9.55 16.74 -6.65
N GLN A 60 9.01 16.00 -5.66
CA GLN A 60 9.79 15.14 -4.77
C GLN A 60 9.82 13.69 -5.25
N GLN A 61 10.89 12.99 -4.89
CA GLN A 61 11.01 11.54 -5.01
C GLN A 61 11.40 10.93 -3.66
N PHE A 62 10.97 9.69 -3.42
CA PHE A 62 11.08 9.00 -2.15
C PHE A 62 11.83 7.67 -2.33
N ASP A 63 12.53 7.24 -1.30
CA ASP A 63 13.22 5.94 -1.31
C ASP A 63 12.21 4.79 -1.31
N HIS A 64 11.08 4.97 -0.60
CA HIS A 64 9.97 4.04 -0.56
C HIS A 64 8.64 4.76 -0.80
N VAL A 65 7.81 4.17 -1.63
CA VAL A 65 6.44 4.62 -1.90
C VAL A 65 5.49 3.48 -1.59
N PHE A 66 4.51 3.72 -0.71
CA PHE A 66 3.48 2.74 -0.35
C PHE A 66 2.14 3.15 -0.94
N ALA A 67 1.42 2.23 -1.54
CA ALA A 67 0.10 2.48 -2.07
C ALA A 67 -0.86 1.35 -1.69
N ASN A 68 -2.03 1.74 -1.20
CA ASN A 68 -3.18 0.87 -1.00
C ASN A 68 -4.33 1.43 -1.83
N PRO A 69 -4.40 1.09 -3.13
CA PRO A 69 -5.47 1.58 -4.01
C PRO A 69 -6.85 1.14 -3.50
N PRO A 70 -7.93 1.86 -3.81
CA PRO A 70 -9.28 1.44 -3.48
C PRO A 70 -9.59 0.05 -4.06
N TYR A 71 -10.23 -0.81 -3.26
CA TYR A 71 -10.54 -2.17 -3.67
C TYR A 71 -11.83 -2.30 -4.47
N PHE A 72 -12.73 -1.35 -4.28
CA PHE A 72 -14.07 -1.39 -4.83
C PHE A 72 -14.17 -0.53 -6.07
N ASP A 73 -14.84 -1.08 -7.04
CA ASP A 73 -15.38 -0.41 -8.18
C ASP A 73 -16.49 0.54 -7.75
N ARG A 74 -16.31 1.83 -7.96
CA ARG A 74 -17.35 2.82 -7.70
C ARG A 74 -18.54 2.73 -8.66
N SER A 75 -18.41 2.03 -9.77
CA SER A 75 -19.51 1.84 -10.74
C SER A 75 -20.59 0.90 -10.22
N SER A 76 -20.28 0.02 -9.26
CA SER A 76 -21.25 -0.93 -8.67
C SER A 76 -21.96 -0.41 -7.41
N SER A 77 -21.55 0.71 -6.85
CA SER A 77 -22.24 1.33 -5.72
C SER A 77 -23.25 2.36 -6.19
N THR A 78 -24.48 2.25 -5.68
CA THR A 78 -25.65 3.10 -5.92
C THR A 78 -25.28 4.56 -6.14
N ARG A 79 -25.69 5.13 -7.27
CA ARG A 79 -25.50 6.50 -7.72
C ARG A 79 -25.70 7.50 -6.57
N SER A 80 -24.67 8.21 -6.20
CA SER A 80 -24.82 9.51 -5.57
C SER A 80 -24.96 10.56 -6.68
N ASP A 81 -25.93 11.45 -6.51
CA ASP A 81 -26.41 12.43 -7.50
C ASP A 81 -25.42 13.56 -7.87
N ASP A 82 -24.13 13.28 -7.99
CA ASP A 82 -23.15 14.27 -8.44
C ASP A 82 -22.63 13.94 -9.84
N GLY A 83 -23.45 14.30 -10.80
CA GLY A 83 -23.43 13.85 -12.20
C GLY A 83 -22.38 14.49 -13.12
N GLY A 84 -21.22 14.92 -12.65
CA GLY A 84 -20.31 15.71 -13.48
C GLY A 84 -18.94 15.12 -13.80
N ARG A 85 -18.38 14.23 -12.97
CA ARG A 85 -17.00 13.72 -13.11
C ARG A 85 -16.90 12.21 -13.41
N ASP A 86 -17.96 11.46 -13.25
CA ASP A 86 -17.92 9.99 -13.26
C ASP A 86 -17.95 9.35 -14.66
N ARG A 87 -17.94 10.11 -15.73
CA ARG A 87 -18.11 9.56 -17.10
C ARG A 87 -16.85 9.43 -17.94
N ALA A 88 -15.69 9.83 -17.44
CA ALA A 88 -14.48 9.92 -18.28
C ALA A 88 -13.35 8.94 -17.93
N MET A 89 -13.40 8.26 -16.81
CA MET A 89 -12.34 7.33 -16.41
C MET A 89 -12.90 5.95 -16.07
N GLY A 90 -12.56 4.94 -16.87
CA GLY A 90 -12.84 3.54 -16.58
C GLY A 90 -12.04 3.05 -15.36
N GLU A 91 -12.43 1.94 -14.75
CA GLU A 91 -11.83 1.36 -13.54
C GLU A 91 -10.32 1.06 -13.67
N SER A 92 -9.91 0.61 -14.86
CA SER A 92 -8.51 0.40 -15.21
C SER A 92 -7.70 1.70 -15.13
N ASP A 93 -8.34 2.84 -15.36
CA ASP A 93 -7.70 4.15 -15.34
C ASP A 93 -7.39 4.59 -13.90
N GLU A 94 -8.26 4.30 -12.94
CA GLU A 94 -8.02 4.64 -11.53
C GLU A 94 -6.82 3.87 -10.96
N LEU A 95 -6.76 2.55 -11.11
CA LEU A 95 -5.62 1.76 -10.69
C LEU A 95 -4.34 2.19 -11.42
N GLY A 96 -4.43 2.45 -12.73
CA GLY A 96 -3.31 2.94 -13.54
C GLY A 96 -2.72 4.25 -13.02
N ILE A 97 -3.57 5.18 -12.54
CA ILE A 97 -3.12 6.43 -11.91
C ILE A 97 -2.30 6.14 -10.65
N TRP A 98 -2.78 5.27 -9.75
CA TRP A 98 -2.06 4.91 -8.53
C TRP A 98 -0.69 4.32 -8.84
N LEU A 99 -0.61 3.38 -9.77
CA LEU A 99 0.63 2.73 -10.17
C LEU A 99 1.60 3.70 -10.86
N SER A 100 1.08 4.56 -11.74
CA SER A 100 1.87 5.57 -12.44
C SER A 100 2.43 6.61 -11.49
N VAL A 101 1.63 7.12 -10.55
CA VAL A 101 2.09 8.08 -9.53
C VAL A 101 3.15 7.44 -8.65
N ALA A 102 2.94 6.22 -8.17
CA ALA A 102 3.94 5.50 -7.38
C ALA A 102 5.26 5.37 -8.15
N ALA A 103 5.21 4.96 -9.41
CA ALA A 103 6.39 4.83 -10.27
C ALA A 103 7.12 6.16 -10.52
N LYS A 104 6.39 7.27 -10.61
CA LYS A 104 6.98 8.60 -10.78
C LYS A 104 7.58 9.16 -9.50
N ARG A 105 7.03 8.79 -8.33
CA ARG A 105 7.45 9.32 -7.03
C ARG A 105 8.58 8.51 -6.37
N VAL A 106 8.83 7.28 -6.80
CA VAL A 106 9.94 6.51 -6.28
C VAL A 106 11.25 6.89 -6.97
N LYS A 107 12.33 7.08 -6.18
CA LYS A 107 13.69 7.36 -6.69
C LYS A 107 14.24 6.20 -7.52
N PRO A 108 15.20 6.44 -8.42
CA PRO A 108 15.99 5.36 -9.02
C PRO A 108 16.58 4.44 -7.94
N LYS A 109 16.43 3.12 -8.11
CA LYS A 109 16.80 2.07 -7.15
C LYS A 109 15.95 2.01 -5.87
N GLY A 110 15.01 2.93 -5.65
CA GLY A 110 14.02 2.87 -4.58
C GLY A 110 12.91 1.87 -4.90
N TYR A 111 11.98 1.69 -3.96
CA TYR A 111 10.94 0.67 -4.03
C TYR A 111 9.53 1.25 -3.97
N ALA A 112 8.65 0.75 -4.82
CA ALA A 112 7.21 0.93 -4.71
C ALA A 112 6.58 -0.32 -4.11
N HIS A 113 5.72 -0.13 -3.12
CA HIS A 113 5.05 -1.19 -2.38
C HIS A 113 3.54 -1.03 -2.51
N PHE A 114 2.86 -2.14 -2.71
CA PHE A 114 1.42 -2.17 -2.92
C PHE A 114 0.79 -3.27 -2.08
N ILE A 115 -0.44 -3.04 -1.64
CA ILE A 115 -1.34 -4.09 -1.18
C ILE A 115 -2.60 -4.01 -2.02
N PHE A 116 -3.06 -5.15 -2.56
CA PHE A 116 -4.21 -5.16 -3.45
C PHE A 116 -4.95 -6.50 -3.44
N ARG A 117 -6.12 -6.56 -4.08
CA ARG A 117 -6.97 -7.76 -4.17
C ARG A 117 -6.39 -8.78 -5.13
N THR A 118 -6.34 -10.05 -4.69
CA THR A 118 -5.82 -11.15 -5.52
C THR A 118 -6.64 -11.37 -6.79
N GLU A 119 -7.94 -11.17 -6.74
CA GLU A 119 -8.86 -11.27 -7.89
C GLU A 119 -8.54 -10.30 -9.04
N ARG A 120 -7.81 -9.20 -8.74
CA ARG A 120 -7.38 -8.19 -9.72
C ARG A 120 -5.86 -8.19 -9.97
N MET A 121 -5.19 -9.29 -9.64
CA MET A 121 -3.73 -9.37 -9.78
C MET A 121 -3.29 -9.29 -11.25
N ASP A 122 -4.03 -9.89 -12.16
CA ASP A 122 -3.73 -9.85 -13.60
C ASP A 122 -3.80 -8.43 -14.15
N GLU A 123 -4.81 -7.67 -13.77
CA GLU A 123 -4.96 -6.26 -14.11
C GLU A 123 -3.83 -5.41 -13.51
N PHE A 124 -3.52 -5.62 -12.21
CA PHE A 124 -2.42 -4.95 -11.53
C PHE A 124 -1.08 -5.17 -12.27
N LEU A 125 -0.78 -6.40 -12.63
CA LEU A 125 0.48 -6.74 -13.32
C LEU A 125 0.55 -6.16 -14.74
N ARG A 126 -0.56 -6.07 -15.45
CA ARG A 126 -0.64 -5.44 -16.79
C ARG A 126 -0.44 -3.93 -16.73
N LEU A 127 -1.00 -3.27 -15.71
CA LEU A 127 -0.92 -1.82 -15.55
C LEU A 127 0.36 -1.34 -14.86
N LEU A 128 1.13 -2.26 -14.27
CA LEU A 128 2.34 -1.89 -13.55
C LEU A 128 3.41 -1.36 -14.51
N PRO A 129 3.85 -0.08 -14.38
CA PRO A 129 4.79 0.53 -15.31
C PRO A 129 6.10 -0.26 -15.45
N ASP A 130 6.65 -0.34 -16.66
CA ASP A 130 7.90 -1.07 -16.96
C ASP A 130 9.11 -0.52 -16.19
N SER A 131 9.06 0.75 -15.80
CA SER A 131 10.08 1.35 -14.95
C SER A 131 10.14 0.76 -13.53
N LEU A 132 9.14 -0.03 -13.13
CA LEU A 132 9.09 -0.81 -11.89
C LEU A 132 9.39 -2.28 -12.20
N GLY A 133 10.65 -2.64 -12.17
CA GLY A 133 11.14 -4.01 -12.38
C GLY A 133 11.50 -4.71 -11.06
N SER A 134 12.18 -5.86 -11.13
CA SER A 134 12.47 -6.72 -9.97
C SER A 134 11.22 -6.95 -9.12
N ARG A 135 10.14 -7.33 -9.79
CA ARG A 135 8.80 -7.46 -9.21
C ARG A 135 8.72 -8.68 -8.31
N VAL A 136 8.20 -8.50 -7.10
CA VAL A 136 7.97 -9.60 -6.15
C VAL A 136 6.54 -9.52 -5.66
N ILE A 137 5.85 -10.66 -5.66
CA ILE A 137 4.48 -10.80 -5.17
C ILE A 137 4.49 -11.76 -3.98
N THR A 138 3.91 -11.34 -2.87
CA THR A 138 3.69 -12.16 -1.69
C THR A 138 2.19 -12.29 -1.44
N PRO A 139 1.57 -13.45 -1.72
CA PRO A 139 0.16 -13.65 -1.42
C PRO A 139 -0.11 -13.55 0.09
N ILE A 140 -1.25 -13.00 0.47
CA ILE A 140 -1.72 -12.98 1.86
C ILE A 140 -2.90 -13.92 1.97
N VAL A 141 -2.77 -14.94 2.82
CA VAL A 141 -3.83 -15.91 3.06
C VAL A 141 -4.33 -15.81 4.51
N PRO A 142 -5.64 -15.88 4.73
CA PRO A 142 -6.18 -15.79 6.08
C PRO A 142 -5.68 -16.95 6.96
N ARG A 143 -5.64 -18.17 6.42
CA ARG A 143 -5.20 -19.39 7.11
C ARG A 143 -4.56 -20.36 6.15
N GLN A 144 -3.81 -21.31 6.70
CA GLN A 144 -3.23 -22.41 5.90
C GLN A 144 -4.31 -23.17 5.13
N GLY A 145 -4.07 -23.43 3.84
CA GLY A 145 -4.99 -24.13 2.94
C GLY A 145 -6.18 -23.29 2.45
N ARG A 146 -6.20 -21.98 2.73
CA ARG A 146 -7.19 -21.05 2.19
C ARG A 146 -6.63 -20.29 0.99
N GLU A 147 -7.53 -19.85 0.13
CA GLU A 147 -7.17 -18.99 -1.00
C GLU A 147 -6.69 -17.63 -0.53
N SER A 148 -5.79 -17.03 -1.30
CA SER A 148 -5.35 -15.67 -1.08
C SER A 148 -6.45 -14.69 -1.52
N THR A 149 -6.78 -13.75 -0.66
CA THR A 149 -7.70 -12.65 -0.97
C THR A 149 -6.99 -11.33 -1.25
N LEU A 150 -5.78 -11.19 -0.71
CA LEU A 150 -4.92 -10.03 -0.89
C LEU A 150 -3.51 -10.48 -1.27
N PHE A 151 -2.78 -9.60 -1.90
CA PHE A 151 -1.34 -9.77 -2.07
C PHE A 151 -0.61 -8.47 -1.72
N MET A 152 0.61 -8.62 -1.32
CA MET A 152 1.58 -7.54 -1.30
C MET A 152 2.46 -7.64 -2.56
N ALA A 153 2.74 -6.50 -3.15
CA ALA A 153 3.69 -6.40 -4.24
C ALA A 153 4.76 -5.37 -3.89
N HIS A 154 6.00 -5.68 -4.21
CA HIS A 154 7.02 -4.65 -4.27
C HIS A 154 7.78 -4.72 -5.59
N ALA A 155 8.21 -3.56 -6.06
CA ALA A 155 8.92 -3.43 -7.32
C ALA A 155 9.98 -2.34 -7.19
N ARG A 156 11.17 -2.59 -7.75
CA ARG A 156 12.30 -1.67 -7.69
C ARG A 156 12.31 -0.77 -8.91
N LYS A 157 12.49 0.53 -8.71
CA LYS A 157 12.65 1.47 -9.81
C LYS A 157 13.91 1.13 -10.63
N ASN A 158 13.69 0.88 -11.93
CA ASN A 158 14.70 0.41 -12.87
C ASN A 158 15.36 -0.92 -12.46
N GLY A 159 14.66 -1.76 -11.68
CA GLY A 159 15.09 -3.10 -11.33
C GLY A 159 15.15 -4.03 -12.55
N ARG A 160 16.06 -5.02 -12.53
CA ARG A 160 16.27 -5.96 -13.64
C ARG A 160 16.24 -7.43 -13.22
N ALA A 161 16.04 -7.72 -11.93
CA ALA A 161 15.92 -9.08 -11.47
C ALA A 161 14.61 -9.71 -11.99
N LEU A 162 14.60 -11.01 -12.10
CA LEU A 162 13.44 -11.77 -12.53
C LEU A 162 12.25 -11.59 -11.56
N PHE A 163 11.04 -11.76 -12.09
CA PHE A 163 9.84 -11.84 -11.29
C PHE A 163 9.93 -12.97 -10.26
N ARG A 164 9.48 -12.72 -9.04
CA ARG A 164 9.37 -13.71 -7.97
C ARG A 164 7.96 -13.75 -7.41
N LEU A 165 7.46 -14.97 -7.22
CA LEU A 165 6.27 -15.24 -6.43
C LEU A 165 6.72 -15.93 -5.16
N GLU A 166 6.50 -15.30 -4.02
CA GLU A 166 6.92 -15.81 -2.72
C GLU A 166 5.90 -16.75 -2.10
N SER A 167 6.32 -17.49 -1.07
CA SER A 167 5.40 -18.26 -0.25
C SER A 167 4.37 -17.36 0.42
N PRO A 168 3.12 -17.82 0.59
CA PRO A 168 2.07 -17.00 1.18
C PRO A 168 2.38 -16.57 2.62
N LEU A 169 2.01 -15.34 2.96
CA LEU A 169 1.97 -14.85 4.34
C LEU A 169 0.67 -15.30 5.00
N ILE A 170 0.77 -16.16 5.99
CA ILE A 170 -0.37 -16.71 6.73
C ILE A 170 -0.68 -15.79 7.91
N LEU A 171 -1.89 -15.20 7.93
CA LEU A 171 -2.29 -14.24 8.97
C LEU A 171 -2.62 -14.92 10.28
N HIS A 172 -3.48 -15.97 10.28
CA HIS A 172 -4.05 -16.57 11.48
C HIS A 172 -3.55 -18.00 11.71
N LYS A 173 -3.55 -18.43 12.97
CA LYS A 173 -3.22 -19.80 13.38
C LYS A 173 -4.37 -20.76 13.07
N GLY A 174 -4.01 -22.03 12.83
CA GLY A 174 -4.97 -23.11 12.66
C GLY A 174 -5.80 -23.01 11.37
N ALA A 175 -6.63 -24.03 11.14
CA ALA A 175 -7.50 -24.11 9.96
C ALA A 175 -8.83 -23.36 10.14
N PHE A 176 -9.26 -23.18 11.39
CA PHE A 176 -10.53 -22.54 11.76
C PHE A 176 -10.36 -21.59 12.92
N HIS A 177 -11.25 -20.61 13.03
CA HIS A 177 -11.37 -19.76 14.22
C HIS A 177 -11.94 -20.59 15.38
N GLN A 178 -11.26 -20.66 16.50
CA GLN A 178 -11.63 -21.53 17.61
C GLN A 178 -12.27 -20.79 18.80
N GLN A 179 -11.99 -19.50 18.96
CA GLN A 179 -12.47 -18.69 20.09
C GLN A 179 -12.58 -17.22 19.68
N ASP A 180 -13.49 -16.48 20.31
CA ASP A 180 -13.53 -15.02 20.20
C ASP A 180 -12.22 -14.41 20.71
N GLY A 181 -11.51 -13.74 19.85
CA GLY A 181 -10.24 -13.10 20.15
C GLY A 181 -9.29 -13.08 18.94
N GLU A 182 -8.14 -12.47 19.16
CA GLU A 182 -7.11 -12.39 18.13
C GLU A 182 -6.34 -13.71 18.05
N ASP A 183 -6.41 -14.34 16.90
CA ASP A 183 -5.74 -15.60 16.59
C ASP A 183 -4.64 -15.46 15.53
N TYR A 184 -4.02 -14.28 15.45
CA TYR A 184 -2.89 -14.05 14.53
C TYR A 184 -1.76 -15.06 14.74
N SER A 185 -1.08 -15.42 13.64
CA SER A 185 0.15 -16.19 13.74
C SER A 185 1.17 -15.41 14.59
N GLN A 186 2.09 -16.11 15.26
CA GLN A 186 3.08 -15.47 16.14
C GLN A 186 3.89 -14.38 15.40
N LYS A 187 4.25 -14.61 14.14
CA LYS A 187 4.96 -13.64 13.29
C LYS A 187 4.14 -12.39 13.07
N ILE A 188 2.87 -12.54 12.71
CA ILE A 188 1.96 -11.41 12.46
C ILE A 188 1.64 -10.65 13.74
N SER A 189 1.40 -11.36 14.85
CA SER A 189 1.17 -10.75 16.15
C SER A 189 2.33 -9.85 16.57
N LYS A 190 3.57 -10.30 16.42
CA LYS A 190 4.77 -9.51 16.70
C LYS A 190 4.86 -8.26 15.82
N VAL A 191 4.56 -8.38 14.52
CA VAL A 191 4.55 -7.23 13.61
C VAL A 191 3.50 -6.19 14.02
N LEU A 192 2.28 -6.65 14.32
CA LEU A 192 1.16 -5.74 14.61
C LEU A 192 1.24 -5.12 15.99
N ARG A 193 1.76 -5.84 17.00
CA ARG A 193 1.77 -5.38 18.39
C ARG A 193 3.11 -4.83 18.85
N ASP A 194 4.19 -5.50 18.47
CA ASP A 194 5.53 -5.16 18.92
C ASP A 194 6.29 -4.34 17.87
N GLY A 195 5.68 -4.13 16.69
CA GLY A 195 6.31 -3.46 15.56
C GLY A 195 7.52 -4.20 15.01
N ASP A 196 7.51 -5.52 15.13
CA ASP A 196 8.61 -6.32 14.60
C ASP A 196 8.66 -6.26 13.07
N VAL A 197 9.84 -6.51 12.49
CA VAL A 197 10.01 -6.45 11.04
C VAL A 197 9.64 -7.80 10.42
N LEU A 198 8.96 -7.76 9.28
CA LEU A 198 8.87 -8.92 8.39
C LEU A 198 10.21 -9.09 7.67
N THR A 199 11.21 -9.62 8.38
CA THR A 199 12.61 -9.71 7.93
C THR A 199 12.82 -10.44 6.61
N ASP A 200 11.86 -11.26 6.20
CA ASP A 200 11.96 -12.02 4.95
C ASP A 200 11.41 -11.26 3.74
N TRP A 201 10.76 -10.12 3.95
CA TRP A 201 10.07 -9.40 2.87
C TRP A 201 10.99 -8.51 2.02
N PHE A 202 12.13 -8.10 2.55
CA PHE A 202 13.08 -7.22 1.85
C PHE A 202 14.40 -7.92 1.53
N ARG A 203 14.43 -9.23 1.36
CA ARG A 203 15.63 -9.91 0.88
C ARG A 203 15.92 -9.49 -0.56
N GLU A 204 17.04 -8.80 -0.74
CA GLU A 204 17.61 -8.43 -2.04
C GLU A 204 17.94 -9.65 -2.90
#